data_dd17191ada3b45e6ae57b1d23586c678
#
_entry.id   dd17191ada3b45e6ae57b1d23586c678
#
_cell.length_a   1.000
_cell.length_b   1.000
_cell.length_c   1.000
_cell.angle_alpha   90.00
_cell.angle_beta   90.00
_cell.angle_gamma   90.00
#
_symmetry.space_group_name_H-M   'P 1'
#
loop_
_entity.id
_entity.type
_entity.pdbx_description
1 polymer ?
#
loop_
_entity_poly.entity_id
_entity_poly.type
_entity_poly.pdbx_seq_one_letter_code
_entity_poly.pdbx_strand_id
1 'polypeptide(L)'
;RDLAVMRAHAEGMPIVLGSATPSLETLHNVLVGKFRHLRLPHSTAVMPRAAIELVDVSEKPLQEGFSEAALTRLKQHLDNGNQCLVFINRRGYAPVLNCTTCGWSFECNDCIAQMTVHRTPPRLRCHHCGVSVALPRICPHCKSATLDTVGLGTQKAESFLQRQFPNTPVIRVDRDSTRGKEGLSKALARVEGGEPCILLGTQMLAKGHHFPNITLVIILDADGGLFSADFRGQEQMAQLVTQVAGRAGRAERAGEVLLQTKHATHETLQALSNESYAQFSQRQLSQRKLASLPPFAHLALLRVDAPDPASATHFAETAAQLSVQLSKDPRLAVDLIGPMPAPMEKRAGRFRVQLQLKSERRGRLQDHLNYLVANLDQVKLPPRLRWSVDVDPQDMI
;
A
#
# COMPACT_ATOMS: atom_id res chain seq x y z
N ARG A 1 -10.36 -5.70 -12.09
CA ARG A 1 -11.16 -6.82 -11.58
C ARG A 1 -12.65 -6.51 -11.72
N ASP A 2 -13.19 -5.52 -11.01
CA ASP A 2 -14.63 -5.26 -10.88
C ASP A 2 -15.27 -4.90 -12.23
N LEU A 3 -14.62 -4.07 -13.04
CA LEU A 3 -15.06 -3.79 -14.42
C LEU A 3 -15.07 -5.05 -15.31
N ALA A 4 -14.09 -5.95 -15.14
CA ALA A 4 -14.06 -7.20 -15.90
C ALA A 4 -15.24 -8.12 -15.50
N VAL A 5 -15.56 -8.20 -14.21
CA VAL A 5 -16.71 -8.95 -13.71
C VAL A 5 -18.03 -8.35 -14.24
N MET A 6 -18.18 -7.03 -14.19
CA MET A 6 -19.35 -6.33 -14.71
C MET A 6 -19.52 -6.57 -16.21
N ARG A 7 -18.43 -6.47 -16.99
CA ARG A 7 -18.45 -6.72 -18.42
C ARG A 7 -18.85 -8.17 -18.74
N ALA A 8 -18.22 -9.14 -18.07
CA ALA A 8 -18.56 -10.54 -18.25
C ALA A 8 -20.03 -10.82 -17.95
N HIS A 9 -20.57 -10.22 -16.88
CA HIS A 9 -22.00 -10.32 -16.55
C HIS A 9 -22.90 -9.70 -17.61
N ALA A 10 -22.58 -8.51 -18.09
CA ALA A 10 -23.36 -7.82 -19.12
C ALA A 10 -23.36 -8.57 -20.45
N GLU A 11 -22.27 -9.22 -20.80
CA GLU A 11 -22.10 -9.99 -22.03
C GLU A 11 -22.49 -11.49 -21.88
N GLY A 12 -22.94 -11.93 -20.69
CA GLY A 12 -23.34 -13.31 -20.41
C GLY A 12 -22.18 -14.31 -20.50
N MET A 13 -20.93 -13.86 -20.33
CA MET A 13 -19.73 -14.69 -20.48
C MET A 13 -19.21 -15.17 -19.12
N PRO A 14 -18.64 -16.38 -19.03
CA PRO A 14 -17.95 -16.82 -17.84
C PRO A 14 -16.65 -16.04 -17.63
N ILE A 15 -16.31 -15.76 -16.37
CA ILE A 15 -15.04 -15.14 -15.97
C ILE A 15 -14.34 -15.96 -14.90
N VAL A 16 -13.05 -16.17 -15.05
CA VAL A 16 -12.20 -16.84 -14.05
C VAL A 16 -11.24 -15.82 -13.44
N LEU A 17 -11.28 -15.70 -12.12
CA LEU A 17 -10.38 -14.86 -11.34
C LEU A 17 -9.34 -15.72 -10.62
N GLY A 18 -8.09 -15.64 -11.05
CA GLY A 18 -6.98 -16.37 -10.43
C GLY A 18 -6.21 -15.49 -9.42
N SER A 19 -6.05 -15.96 -8.19
CA SER A 19 -5.23 -15.29 -7.17
C SER A 19 -4.84 -16.27 -6.05
N ALA A 20 -3.60 -16.14 -5.55
CA ALA A 20 -3.17 -16.80 -4.32
C ALA A 20 -3.69 -16.06 -3.06
N THR A 21 -4.01 -14.77 -3.21
CA THR A 21 -4.50 -13.89 -2.14
C THR A 21 -5.74 -13.13 -2.61
N PRO A 22 -6.89 -13.83 -2.79
CA PRO A 22 -8.12 -13.20 -3.24
C PRO A 22 -8.57 -12.12 -2.23
N SER A 23 -9.19 -11.05 -2.74
CA SER A 23 -9.71 -9.99 -1.87
C SER A 23 -10.87 -10.49 -1.01
N LEU A 24 -11.09 -9.83 0.12
CA LEU A 24 -12.15 -10.18 1.06
C LEU A 24 -13.53 -10.07 0.42
N GLU A 25 -13.75 -9.11 -0.50
CA GLU A 25 -14.99 -9.02 -1.28
C GLU A 25 -15.18 -10.24 -2.20
N THR A 26 -14.10 -10.73 -2.82
CA THR A 26 -14.17 -11.95 -3.65
C THR A 26 -14.48 -13.18 -2.79
N LEU A 27 -13.81 -13.31 -1.63
CA LEU A 27 -14.07 -14.41 -0.70
C LEU A 27 -15.49 -14.37 -0.15
N HIS A 28 -16.00 -13.19 0.19
CA HIS A 28 -17.38 -13.03 0.62
C HIS A 28 -18.37 -13.46 -0.48
N ASN A 29 -18.12 -13.10 -1.74
CA ASN A 29 -18.96 -13.53 -2.85
C ASN A 29 -18.98 -15.06 -3.04
N VAL A 30 -17.88 -15.73 -2.68
CA VAL A 30 -17.86 -17.20 -2.61
C VAL A 30 -18.74 -17.71 -1.47
N LEU A 31 -18.60 -17.11 -0.27
CA LEU A 31 -19.35 -17.54 0.93
C LEU A 31 -20.89 -17.38 0.76
N VAL A 32 -21.32 -16.34 0.04
CA VAL A 32 -22.74 -16.10 -0.24
C VAL A 32 -23.23 -16.78 -1.54
N GLY A 33 -22.41 -17.62 -2.16
CA GLY A 33 -22.79 -18.42 -3.33
C GLY A 33 -22.86 -17.65 -4.65
N LYS A 34 -22.39 -16.39 -4.71
CA LYS A 34 -22.33 -15.62 -5.96
C LYS A 34 -21.20 -16.05 -6.88
N PHE A 35 -20.10 -16.56 -6.30
CA PHE A 35 -18.95 -17.07 -7.05
C PHE A 35 -18.69 -18.53 -6.68
N ARG A 36 -18.24 -19.31 -7.66
CA ARG A 36 -17.77 -20.68 -7.43
C ARG A 36 -16.29 -20.63 -7.05
N HIS A 37 -15.90 -21.29 -5.98
CA HIS A 37 -14.51 -21.42 -5.56
C HIS A 37 -13.87 -22.65 -6.21
N LEU A 38 -12.88 -22.44 -7.07
CA LEU A 38 -12.05 -23.49 -7.62
C LEU A 38 -10.72 -23.47 -6.90
N ARG A 39 -10.34 -24.57 -6.26
CA ARG A 39 -9.05 -24.72 -5.60
C ARG A 39 -8.13 -25.56 -6.48
N LEU A 40 -6.89 -25.13 -6.59
CA LEU A 40 -5.82 -25.97 -7.13
C LEU A 40 -5.19 -26.72 -5.93
N PRO A 41 -5.57 -28.00 -5.70
CA PRO A 41 -5.21 -28.72 -4.46
C PRO A 41 -3.73 -29.06 -4.39
N HIS A 42 -3.06 -29.10 -5.54
CA HIS A 42 -1.65 -29.44 -5.60
C HIS A 42 -0.83 -28.20 -5.96
N SER A 43 -0.15 -27.62 -4.96
CA SER A 43 1.09 -26.92 -5.24
C SER A 43 2.02 -27.94 -5.90
N THR A 44 2.55 -27.62 -7.08
CA THR A 44 3.57 -28.45 -7.74
C THR A 44 4.85 -28.58 -6.91
N ALA A 45 4.95 -27.82 -5.79
CA ALA A 45 6.01 -27.89 -4.82
C ALA A 45 5.45 -28.49 -3.50
N VAL A 46 6.00 -29.63 -3.11
CA VAL A 46 5.69 -30.36 -1.87
C VAL A 46 6.19 -29.62 -0.61
N MET A 47 6.78 -28.44 -0.75
CA MET A 47 7.45 -27.72 0.34
C MET A 47 6.47 -27.00 1.26
N PRO A 48 6.67 -27.06 2.58
CA PRO A 48 5.90 -26.29 3.53
C PRO A 48 6.05 -24.78 3.27
N ARG A 49 5.01 -24.02 3.61
CA ARG A 49 5.05 -22.54 3.56
C ARG A 49 6.28 -22.04 4.33
N ALA A 50 7.01 -21.11 3.74
CA ALA A 50 8.12 -20.46 4.42
C ALA A 50 7.64 -19.86 5.76
N ALA A 51 8.35 -20.17 6.84
CA ALA A 51 8.04 -19.61 8.15
C ALA A 51 8.32 -18.09 8.14
N ILE A 52 7.39 -17.32 8.71
CA ILE A 52 7.56 -15.87 8.85
C ILE A 52 7.99 -15.60 10.29
N GLU A 53 9.22 -15.15 10.47
CA GLU A 53 9.77 -14.70 11.74
C GLU A 53 9.57 -13.19 11.87
N LEU A 54 8.94 -12.74 12.97
CA LEU A 54 8.81 -11.33 13.31
C LEU A 54 10.05 -10.86 14.05
N VAL A 55 10.74 -9.89 13.51
CA VAL A 55 11.92 -9.27 14.12
C VAL A 55 11.52 -7.93 14.73
N ASP A 56 11.47 -7.87 16.06
CA ASP A 56 11.20 -6.62 16.78
C ASP A 56 12.40 -5.67 16.68
N VAL A 57 12.13 -4.49 16.12
CA VAL A 57 13.11 -3.42 15.92
C VAL A 57 12.76 -2.13 16.67
N SER A 58 11.84 -2.19 17.64
CA SER A 58 11.36 -1.02 18.40
C SER A 58 12.45 -0.33 19.19
N GLU A 59 13.34 -1.10 19.83
CA GLU A 59 14.41 -0.58 20.70
C GLU A 59 15.81 -0.90 20.19
N LYS A 60 15.95 -1.52 19.03
CA LYS A 60 17.25 -1.94 18.48
C LYS A 60 17.77 -0.96 17.45
N PRO A 61 19.07 -0.62 17.48
CA PRO A 61 19.66 0.22 16.46
C PRO A 61 19.62 -0.48 15.10
N LEU A 62 19.20 0.27 14.08
CA LEU A 62 19.19 -0.20 12.70
C LEU A 62 20.39 0.37 11.93
N GLN A 63 21.09 -0.47 11.19
CA GLN A 63 22.12 -0.05 10.25
C GLN A 63 21.47 0.22 8.89
N GLU A 64 21.27 1.49 8.55
CA GLU A 64 20.58 1.88 7.31
C GLU A 64 19.24 1.12 7.09
N GLY A 65 18.45 0.96 8.17
CA GLY A 65 17.15 0.27 8.15
C GLY A 65 17.21 -1.25 8.30
N PHE A 66 18.40 -1.85 8.41
CA PHE A 66 18.58 -3.29 8.61
C PHE A 66 18.87 -3.59 10.08
N SER A 67 18.20 -4.57 10.64
CA SER A 67 18.54 -5.15 11.94
C SER A 67 19.77 -6.05 11.81
N GLU A 68 20.47 -6.25 12.93
CA GLU A 68 21.58 -7.20 12.99
C GLU A 68 21.14 -8.62 12.60
N ALA A 69 19.97 -9.04 13.04
CA ALA A 69 19.37 -10.32 12.67
C ALA A 69 19.21 -10.45 11.15
N ALA A 70 18.72 -9.41 10.47
CA ALA A 70 18.57 -9.41 9.02
C ALA A 70 19.92 -9.52 8.30
N LEU A 71 20.94 -8.77 8.74
CA LEU A 71 22.29 -8.82 8.15
C LEU A 71 22.95 -10.18 8.36
N THR A 72 22.80 -10.75 9.55
CA THR A 72 23.32 -12.10 9.88
C THR A 72 22.69 -13.16 8.99
N ARG A 73 21.38 -13.14 8.82
CA ARG A 73 20.68 -14.09 7.94
C ARG A 73 21.05 -13.90 6.47
N LEU A 74 21.18 -12.65 6.00
CA LEU A 74 21.68 -12.38 4.63
C LEU A 74 23.02 -13.06 4.42
N LYS A 75 23.98 -12.85 5.34
CA LYS A 75 25.29 -13.45 5.25
C LYS A 75 25.21 -14.98 5.19
N GLN A 76 24.47 -15.61 6.11
CA GLN A 76 24.34 -17.07 6.17
C GLN A 76 23.79 -17.66 4.86
N HIS A 77 22.76 -17.05 4.28
CA HIS A 77 22.18 -17.55 3.04
C HIS A 77 23.11 -17.35 1.84
N LEU A 78 23.79 -16.21 1.77
CA LEU A 78 24.75 -15.92 0.69
C LEU A 78 25.98 -16.83 0.76
N ASP A 79 26.53 -17.07 1.96
CA ASP A 79 27.66 -17.98 2.18
C ASP A 79 27.30 -19.43 1.79
N ASN A 80 26.02 -19.81 1.87
CA ASN A 80 25.50 -21.09 1.40
C ASN A 80 25.16 -21.11 -0.11
N GLY A 81 25.56 -20.12 -0.86
CA GLY A 81 25.34 -20.05 -2.30
C GLY A 81 23.91 -19.74 -2.72
N ASN A 82 23.09 -19.17 -1.84
CA ASN A 82 21.69 -18.88 -2.10
C ASN A 82 21.46 -17.44 -2.55
N GLN A 83 20.27 -17.20 -3.10
CA GLN A 83 19.78 -15.87 -3.42
C GLN A 83 18.86 -15.34 -2.30
N CYS A 84 18.95 -14.03 -2.05
CA CYS A 84 18.16 -13.33 -1.04
C CYS A 84 17.31 -12.24 -1.68
N LEU A 85 16.07 -12.05 -1.19
CA LEU A 85 15.20 -10.94 -1.56
C LEU A 85 15.06 -9.97 -0.40
N VAL A 86 15.44 -8.72 -0.60
CA VAL A 86 15.15 -7.62 0.32
C VAL A 86 14.01 -6.79 -0.25
N PHE A 87 12.89 -6.82 0.44
CA PHE A 87 11.68 -6.10 0.06
C PHE A 87 11.51 -4.84 0.90
N ILE A 88 11.43 -3.69 0.23
CA ILE A 88 11.15 -2.41 0.86
C ILE A 88 9.69 -2.03 0.58
N ASN A 89 8.90 -1.93 1.63
CA ASN A 89 7.53 -1.42 1.50
C ASN A 89 7.57 0.11 1.33
N ARG A 90 7.49 0.58 0.08
CA ARG A 90 7.71 2.00 -0.28
C ARG A 90 6.74 2.99 0.36
N ARG A 91 5.64 2.55 0.98
CA ARG A 91 4.62 3.48 1.51
C ARG A 91 5.03 4.20 2.82
N GLY A 92 6.15 3.80 3.46
CA GLY A 92 6.66 4.44 4.69
C GLY A 92 8.11 4.93 4.62
N TYR A 93 8.91 4.57 3.58
CA TYR A 93 10.35 4.79 3.51
C TYR A 93 10.82 5.63 2.33
N ALA A 94 10.02 6.54 1.84
CA ALA A 94 10.56 7.53 0.92
C ALA A 94 11.61 8.37 1.66
N PRO A 95 12.86 8.48 1.16
CA PRO A 95 13.89 9.25 1.82
C PRO A 95 13.47 10.73 1.89
N VAL A 96 13.24 11.21 3.09
CA VAL A 96 12.82 12.58 3.38
C VAL A 96 14.03 13.35 3.86
N LEU A 97 14.16 14.60 3.43
CA LEU A 97 15.22 15.49 3.87
C LEU A 97 14.84 16.13 5.21
N ASN A 98 15.60 15.83 6.25
CA ASN A 98 15.41 16.40 7.59
C ASN A 98 16.64 17.18 8.02
N CYS A 99 16.41 18.21 8.81
CA CYS A 99 17.48 18.90 9.54
C CYS A 99 17.73 18.22 10.88
N THR A 100 18.95 17.73 11.11
CA THR A 100 19.31 17.10 12.39
C THR A 100 19.45 18.07 13.53
N THR A 101 19.60 19.38 13.25
CA THR A 101 19.69 20.44 14.28
C THR A 101 18.32 20.86 14.81
N CYS A 102 17.31 21.07 13.95
CA CYS A 102 16.02 21.62 14.36
C CYS A 102 14.82 20.70 14.06
N GLY A 103 15.04 19.50 13.54
CA GLY A 103 13.97 18.56 13.23
C GLY A 103 13.11 18.93 12.01
N TRP A 104 13.40 20.05 11.35
CA TRP A 104 12.62 20.50 10.19
C TRP A 104 12.73 19.50 9.03
N SER A 105 11.58 19.19 8.40
CA SER A 105 11.51 18.34 7.21
C SER A 105 10.97 19.10 6.00
N PHE A 106 11.38 18.70 4.81
CA PHE A 106 10.96 19.36 3.59
C PHE A 106 9.59 18.88 3.14
N GLU A 107 8.59 19.73 3.28
CA GLU A 107 7.22 19.49 2.82
C GLU A 107 6.94 20.15 1.47
N CYS A 108 6.05 19.56 0.71
CA CYS A 108 5.59 20.12 -0.54
C CYS A 108 4.70 21.34 -0.28
N ASN A 109 4.97 22.45 -0.93
CA ASN A 109 4.14 23.67 -0.79
C ASN A 109 2.71 23.48 -1.30
N ASP A 110 2.51 22.57 -2.26
CA ASP A 110 1.21 22.31 -2.89
C ASP A 110 0.48 21.12 -2.29
N CYS A 111 1.17 20.30 -1.47
CA CYS A 111 0.62 19.13 -0.84
C CYS A 111 1.01 19.10 0.63
N ILE A 112 0.15 18.58 1.51
CA ILE A 112 0.55 18.18 2.86
C ILE A 112 1.21 16.81 2.74
N ALA A 113 2.45 16.79 2.27
CA ALA A 113 3.24 15.58 2.09
C ALA A 113 4.73 15.92 2.09
N GLN A 114 5.50 15.07 2.73
CA GLN A 114 6.95 15.19 2.70
C GLN A 114 7.49 14.91 1.30
N MET A 115 8.49 15.70 0.87
CA MET A 115 9.12 15.51 -0.42
C MET A 115 10.23 14.46 -0.35
N THR A 116 10.28 13.62 -1.37
CA THR A 116 11.25 12.54 -1.47
C THR A 116 12.55 13.02 -2.10
N VAL A 117 13.69 12.68 -1.49
CA VAL A 117 15.02 12.94 -2.04
C VAL A 117 15.31 11.97 -3.20
N HIS A 118 15.64 12.53 -4.36
CA HIS A 118 16.21 11.81 -5.50
C HIS A 118 17.66 12.24 -5.67
N ARG A 119 18.59 11.28 -5.84
CA ARG A 119 20.03 11.58 -5.93
C ARG A 119 20.50 11.78 -7.38
N THR A 120 19.79 11.22 -8.35
CA THR A 120 20.19 11.28 -9.75
C THR A 120 19.00 11.67 -10.64
N PRO A 121 18.90 12.92 -11.12
CA PRO A 121 19.64 14.10 -10.66
C PRO A 121 19.24 14.54 -9.23
N PRO A 122 20.12 15.25 -8.48
CA PRO A 122 19.85 15.66 -7.11
C PRO A 122 18.65 16.62 -7.04
N ARG A 123 17.53 16.19 -6.44
CA ARG A 123 16.30 16.98 -6.28
C ARG A 123 15.38 16.40 -5.23
N LEU A 124 14.50 17.24 -4.71
CA LEU A 124 13.31 16.83 -3.96
C LEU A 124 12.13 16.74 -4.92
N ARG A 125 11.34 15.68 -4.79
CA ARG A 125 10.14 15.49 -5.60
C ARG A 125 8.95 15.09 -4.73
N CYS A 126 7.84 15.76 -4.94
CA CYS A 126 6.55 15.34 -4.39
C CYS A 126 5.96 14.23 -5.26
N HIS A 127 5.75 13.04 -4.67
CA HIS A 127 5.14 11.91 -5.39
C HIS A 127 3.61 12.02 -5.56
N HIS A 128 2.99 13.07 -4.98
CA HIS A 128 1.55 13.30 -5.08
C HIS A 128 1.17 14.24 -6.22
N CYS A 129 1.89 15.37 -6.36
CA CYS A 129 1.62 16.33 -7.44
C CYS A 129 2.71 16.35 -8.52
N GLY A 130 3.84 15.67 -8.28
CA GLY A 130 4.96 15.62 -9.24
C GLY A 130 5.90 16.83 -9.22
N VAL A 131 5.61 17.88 -8.44
CA VAL A 131 6.48 19.06 -8.33
C VAL A 131 7.88 18.64 -7.88
N SER A 132 8.91 19.23 -8.47
CA SER A 132 10.30 19.01 -8.13
C SER A 132 11.00 20.31 -7.82
N VAL A 133 11.81 20.32 -6.75
CA VAL A 133 12.65 21.44 -6.37
C VAL A 133 14.10 20.99 -6.20
N ALA A 134 15.04 21.92 -6.32
CA ALA A 134 16.46 21.63 -6.11
C ALA A 134 16.70 21.16 -4.67
N LEU A 135 17.67 20.25 -4.49
CA LEU A 135 18.07 19.79 -3.16
C LEU A 135 18.78 20.95 -2.43
N PRO A 136 18.25 21.45 -1.29
CA PRO A 136 18.88 22.54 -0.56
C PRO A 136 20.19 22.04 0.09
N ARG A 137 21.17 22.93 0.20
CA ARG A 137 22.45 22.67 0.86
C ARG A 137 22.44 23.04 2.34
N ILE A 138 21.55 23.94 2.73
CA ILE A 138 21.36 24.44 4.10
C ILE A 138 19.89 24.35 4.47
N CYS A 139 19.62 24.15 5.75
CA CYS A 139 18.25 24.12 6.25
C CYS A 139 17.55 25.47 6.00
N PRO A 140 16.41 25.52 5.32
CA PRO A 140 15.69 26.77 5.10
C PRO A 140 15.19 27.40 6.42
N HIS A 141 14.95 26.59 7.44
CA HIS A 141 14.44 27.04 8.74
C HIS A 141 15.52 27.59 9.67
N CYS A 142 16.54 26.79 10.01
CA CYS A 142 17.57 27.20 11.00
C CYS A 142 18.91 27.59 10.36
N LYS A 143 19.04 27.56 9.04
CA LYS A 143 20.25 27.89 8.27
C LYS A 143 21.47 27.00 8.53
N SER A 144 21.32 25.90 9.29
CA SER A 144 22.42 24.95 9.49
C SER A 144 22.69 24.13 8.23
N ALA A 145 23.93 23.62 8.10
CA ALA A 145 24.31 22.72 7.01
C ALA A 145 24.04 21.23 7.34
N THR A 146 23.36 20.93 8.44
CA THR A 146 23.13 19.60 8.98
C THR A 146 21.87 18.96 8.39
N LEU A 147 21.76 18.93 7.08
CA LEU A 147 20.67 18.24 6.40
C LEU A 147 21.03 16.78 6.16
N ASP A 148 20.19 15.87 6.64
CA ASP A 148 20.35 14.44 6.40
C ASP A 148 19.07 13.84 5.81
N THR A 149 19.24 12.72 5.13
CA THR A 149 18.15 11.99 4.51
C THR A 149 17.66 10.89 5.45
N VAL A 150 16.49 11.09 6.02
CA VAL A 150 15.83 10.10 6.86
C VAL A 150 14.90 9.23 6.01
N GLY A 151 14.98 7.94 6.22
CA GLY A 151 14.23 6.93 5.47
C GLY A 151 15.10 6.08 4.55
N LEU A 152 14.71 4.82 4.41
CA LEU A 152 15.42 3.85 3.59
C LEU A 152 14.92 3.87 2.15
N GLY A 153 15.53 4.66 1.29
CA GLY A 153 15.31 4.55 -0.15
C GLY A 153 16.02 3.34 -0.74
N THR A 154 15.49 2.78 -1.82
CA THR A 154 16.12 1.64 -2.52
C THR A 154 17.57 1.91 -2.91
N GLN A 155 17.93 3.14 -3.28
CA GLN A 155 19.30 3.53 -3.61
C GLN A 155 20.24 3.51 -2.38
N LYS A 156 19.76 3.99 -1.22
CA LYS A 156 20.53 3.98 0.03
C LYS A 156 20.75 2.55 0.50
N ALA A 157 19.70 1.73 0.46
CA ALA A 157 19.78 0.31 0.76
C ALA A 157 20.74 -0.44 -0.18
N GLU A 158 20.69 -0.17 -1.49
CA GLU A 158 21.62 -0.74 -2.47
C GLU A 158 23.07 -0.42 -2.13
N SER A 159 23.38 0.87 -1.93
CA SER A 159 24.72 1.31 -1.59
C SER A 159 25.23 0.74 -0.26
N PHE A 160 24.34 0.57 0.72
CA PHE A 160 24.67 -0.05 2.00
C PHE A 160 24.97 -1.54 1.82
N LEU A 161 24.11 -2.29 1.14
CA LEU A 161 24.29 -3.72 0.89
C LEU A 161 25.54 -4.00 0.06
N GLN A 162 25.87 -3.16 -0.93
CA GLN A 162 27.10 -3.27 -1.71
C GLN A 162 28.37 -3.10 -0.85
N ARG A 163 28.33 -2.22 0.16
CA ARG A 163 29.46 -2.07 1.12
C ARG A 163 29.56 -3.23 2.09
N GLN A 164 28.43 -3.77 2.55
CA GLN A 164 28.41 -4.90 3.50
C GLN A 164 28.77 -6.23 2.83
N PHE A 165 28.40 -6.39 1.56
CA PHE A 165 28.61 -7.61 0.78
C PHE A 165 29.32 -7.30 -0.55
N PRO A 166 30.60 -6.89 -0.53
CA PRO A 166 31.31 -6.38 -1.72
C PRO A 166 31.45 -7.43 -2.83
N ASN A 167 31.48 -8.71 -2.47
CA ASN A 167 31.61 -9.82 -3.41
C ASN A 167 30.30 -10.37 -3.92
N THR A 168 29.14 -9.82 -3.48
CA THR A 168 27.81 -10.29 -3.85
C THR A 168 27.10 -9.24 -4.70
N PRO A 169 26.62 -9.58 -5.90
CA PRO A 169 25.84 -8.67 -6.72
C PRO A 169 24.56 -8.21 -6.01
N VAL A 170 24.33 -6.91 -5.93
CA VAL A 170 23.05 -6.32 -5.52
C VAL A 170 22.29 -5.88 -6.76
N ILE A 171 21.12 -6.47 -7.00
CA ILE A 171 20.29 -6.23 -8.18
C ILE A 171 19.05 -5.46 -7.75
N ARG A 172 19.00 -4.17 -8.09
CA ARG A 172 17.86 -3.32 -7.74
C ARG A 172 16.77 -3.33 -8.81
N VAL A 173 15.52 -3.58 -8.38
CA VAL A 173 14.32 -3.57 -9.22
C VAL A 173 13.28 -2.61 -8.63
N ASP A 174 13.24 -1.40 -9.15
CA ASP A 174 12.22 -0.40 -8.84
C ASP A 174 11.83 0.39 -10.10
N ARG A 175 10.85 1.31 -9.97
CA ARG A 175 10.38 2.11 -11.12
C ARG A 175 11.46 2.97 -11.76
N ASP A 176 12.48 3.36 -11.00
CA ASP A 176 13.53 4.25 -11.48
C ASP A 176 14.67 3.46 -12.13
N SER A 177 15.02 2.27 -11.61
CA SER A 177 16.04 1.38 -12.15
C SER A 177 15.56 0.62 -13.40
N THR A 178 14.25 0.42 -13.55
CA THR A 178 13.66 -0.39 -14.65
C THR A 178 12.90 0.45 -15.68
N ARG A 179 13.28 1.71 -15.87
CA ARG A 179 12.70 2.55 -16.94
C ARG A 179 13.05 1.97 -18.30
N GLY A 180 12.02 1.43 -18.99
CA GLY A 180 12.13 0.75 -20.28
C GLY A 180 11.94 -0.77 -20.18
N LYS A 181 11.44 -1.37 -21.25
CA LYS A 181 11.14 -2.82 -21.30
C LYS A 181 12.38 -3.70 -21.10
N GLU A 182 13.56 -3.24 -21.50
CA GLU A 182 14.81 -4.00 -21.39
C GLU A 182 15.43 -3.99 -19.97
N GLY A 183 15.23 -2.93 -19.18
CA GLY A 183 15.85 -2.80 -17.87
C GLY A 183 15.41 -3.89 -16.88
N LEU A 184 14.11 -4.17 -16.84
CA LEU A 184 13.55 -5.22 -16.00
C LEU A 184 14.00 -6.60 -16.47
N SER A 185 13.95 -6.88 -17.77
CA SER A 185 14.34 -8.18 -18.35
C SER A 185 15.83 -8.50 -18.09
N LYS A 186 16.73 -7.52 -18.23
CA LYS A 186 18.17 -7.69 -17.93
C LYS A 186 18.42 -7.96 -16.44
N ALA A 187 17.70 -7.25 -15.54
CA ALA A 187 17.81 -7.48 -14.10
C ALA A 187 17.32 -8.89 -13.72
N LEU A 188 16.21 -9.34 -14.30
CA LEU A 188 15.65 -10.66 -14.04
C LEU A 188 16.53 -11.80 -14.58
N ALA A 189 17.06 -11.66 -15.78
CA ALA A 189 17.96 -12.66 -16.39
C ALA A 189 19.20 -12.92 -15.49
N ARG A 190 19.73 -11.89 -14.80
CA ARG A 190 20.84 -12.06 -13.85
C ARG A 190 20.45 -12.90 -12.64
N VAL A 191 19.20 -12.74 -12.15
CA VAL A 191 18.68 -13.55 -11.02
C VAL A 191 18.41 -14.99 -11.45
N GLU A 192 17.87 -15.17 -12.66
CA GLU A 192 17.57 -16.49 -13.23
C GLU A 192 18.82 -17.33 -13.46
N GLY A 193 19.99 -16.71 -13.63
CA GLY A 193 21.29 -17.37 -13.72
C GLY A 193 21.67 -18.22 -12.50
N GLY A 194 20.99 -18.05 -11.36
CA GLY A 194 21.12 -18.90 -10.18
C GLY A 194 22.29 -18.57 -9.26
N GLU A 195 23.18 -17.66 -9.65
CA GLU A 195 24.31 -17.23 -8.81
C GLU A 195 23.85 -16.49 -7.55
N PRO A 196 24.62 -16.58 -6.45
CA PRO A 196 24.31 -15.84 -5.22
C PRO A 196 24.17 -14.35 -5.48
N CYS A 197 23.05 -13.76 -5.10
CA CYS A 197 22.81 -12.33 -5.24
C CYS A 197 21.78 -11.83 -4.23
N ILE A 198 21.76 -10.52 -4.03
CA ILE A 198 20.73 -9.82 -3.26
C ILE A 198 19.80 -9.11 -4.26
N LEU A 199 18.58 -9.58 -4.39
CA LEU A 199 17.52 -8.90 -5.15
C LEU A 199 16.88 -7.86 -4.24
N LEU A 200 17.00 -6.58 -4.56
CA LEU A 200 16.46 -5.48 -3.79
C LEU A 200 15.31 -4.83 -4.55
N GLY A 201 14.13 -4.71 -3.93
CA GLY A 201 13.07 -4.04 -4.64
C GLY A 201 11.80 -3.75 -3.85
N THR A 202 10.79 -3.30 -4.58
CA THR A 202 9.49 -2.86 -4.07
C THR A 202 8.37 -3.72 -4.65
N GLN A 203 7.13 -3.24 -4.61
CA GLN A 203 5.92 -3.95 -5.07
C GLN A 203 6.01 -4.59 -6.47
N MET A 204 6.95 -4.16 -7.32
CA MET A 204 7.15 -4.79 -8.64
C MET A 204 7.60 -6.26 -8.52
N LEU A 205 8.36 -6.61 -7.48
CA LEU A 205 8.83 -7.99 -7.24
C LEU A 205 7.76 -8.91 -6.64
N ALA A 206 6.71 -8.35 -6.06
CA ALA A 206 5.62 -9.15 -5.49
C ALA A 206 4.79 -9.86 -6.57
N LYS A 207 4.80 -9.37 -7.82
CA LYS A 207 3.92 -9.85 -8.89
C LYS A 207 4.70 -10.47 -10.06
N GLY A 208 4.23 -11.64 -10.52
CA GLY A 208 4.50 -12.14 -11.88
C GLY A 208 5.86 -12.82 -12.14
N HIS A 209 6.83 -12.83 -11.22
CA HIS A 209 8.15 -13.42 -11.46
C HIS A 209 8.36 -14.68 -10.63
N HIS A 210 9.11 -15.63 -11.17
CA HIS A 210 9.49 -16.86 -10.49
C HIS A 210 11.00 -16.83 -10.18
N PHE A 211 11.36 -17.00 -8.90
CA PHE A 211 12.75 -16.99 -8.43
C PHE A 211 13.03 -18.27 -7.62
N PRO A 212 13.41 -19.37 -8.28
CA PRO A 212 13.53 -20.69 -7.62
C PRO A 212 14.61 -20.76 -6.56
N ASN A 213 15.67 -19.93 -6.68
CA ASN A 213 16.85 -19.95 -5.82
C ASN A 213 16.78 -18.97 -4.64
N ILE A 214 15.69 -18.20 -4.49
CA ILE A 214 15.51 -17.34 -3.33
C ILE A 214 15.10 -18.19 -2.13
N THR A 215 15.95 -18.26 -1.14
CA THR A 215 15.74 -18.98 0.11
C THR A 215 15.46 -18.07 1.29
N LEU A 216 15.84 -16.79 1.20
CA LEU A 216 15.57 -15.77 2.22
C LEU A 216 14.81 -14.58 1.64
N VAL A 217 13.75 -14.19 2.33
CA VAL A 217 13.03 -12.95 2.07
C VAL A 217 13.07 -12.07 3.31
N ILE A 218 13.51 -10.83 3.19
CA ILE A 218 13.49 -9.83 4.25
C ILE A 218 12.52 -8.73 3.87
N ILE A 219 11.53 -8.47 4.73
CA ILE A 219 10.58 -7.36 4.61
C ILE A 219 10.97 -6.31 5.64
N LEU A 220 11.48 -5.16 5.18
CA LEU A 220 12.08 -4.16 6.06
C LEU A 220 11.07 -3.27 6.80
N ASP A 221 9.85 -3.12 6.29
CA ASP A 221 8.79 -2.33 6.92
C ASP A 221 7.41 -2.97 6.70
N ALA A 222 6.87 -3.54 7.74
CA ALA A 222 5.51 -4.06 7.76
C ALA A 222 4.50 -3.06 8.36
N ASP A 223 4.97 -2.03 9.06
CA ASP A 223 4.11 -1.20 9.92
C ASP A 223 3.18 -0.27 9.11
N GLY A 224 3.59 0.13 7.91
CA GLY A 224 2.82 1.06 7.07
C GLY A 224 1.41 0.59 6.70
N GLY A 225 1.14 -0.72 6.74
CA GLY A 225 -0.20 -1.27 6.50
C GLY A 225 -1.08 -1.37 7.74
N LEU A 226 -0.46 -1.43 8.93
CA LEU A 226 -1.18 -1.57 10.21
C LEU A 226 -2.01 -0.34 10.55
N PHE A 227 -1.45 0.83 10.31
CA PHE A 227 -2.00 2.13 10.71
C PHE A 227 -2.53 2.92 9.51
N SER A 228 -2.93 2.23 8.46
CA SER A 228 -3.51 2.88 7.28
C SER A 228 -4.88 3.49 7.61
N ALA A 229 -5.13 4.70 7.12
CA ALA A 229 -6.46 5.30 7.13
C ALA A 229 -7.47 4.57 6.22
N ASP A 230 -6.98 3.72 5.33
CA ASP A 230 -7.81 2.84 4.51
C ASP A 230 -8.09 1.53 5.27
N PHE A 231 -9.36 1.20 5.46
CA PHE A 231 -9.77 -0.05 6.12
C PHE A 231 -9.27 -1.32 5.41
N ARG A 232 -8.82 -1.20 4.16
CA ARG A 232 -8.15 -2.27 3.41
C ARG A 232 -6.66 -2.38 3.69
N GLY A 233 -6.07 -1.47 4.47
CA GLY A 233 -4.63 -1.43 4.69
C GLY A 233 -4.06 -2.74 5.21
N GLN A 234 -4.70 -3.35 6.20
CA GLN A 234 -4.28 -4.65 6.75
C GLN A 234 -4.42 -5.79 5.74
N GLU A 235 -5.51 -5.82 4.95
CA GLU A 235 -5.69 -6.78 3.87
C GLU A 235 -4.60 -6.64 2.81
N GLN A 236 -4.34 -5.42 2.35
CA GLN A 236 -3.31 -5.15 1.34
C GLN A 236 -1.91 -5.53 1.83
N MET A 237 -1.61 -5.28 3.11
CA MET A 237 -0.37 -5.70 3.74
C MET A 237 -0.28 -7.23 3.80
N ALA A 238 -1.32 -7.90 4.22
CA ALA A 238 -1.36 -9.36 4.28
C ALA A 238 -1.19 -10.01 2.90
N GLN A 239 -1.85 -9.47 1.88
CA GLN A 239 -1.66 -9.89 0.49
C GLN A 239 -0.21 -9.71 0.05
N LEU A 240 0.39 -8.55 0.33
CA LEU A 240 1.75 -8.24 -0.02
C LEU A 240 2.75 -9.18 0.67
N VAL A 241 2.65 -9.30 1.99
CA VAL A 241 3.51 -10.19 2.80
C VAL A 241 3.39 -11.63 2.30
N THR A 242 2.17 -12.13 2.08
CA THR A 242 1.94 -13.49 1.59
C THR A 242 2.51 -13.70 0.18
N GLN A 243 2.37 -12.73 -0.72
CA GLN A 243 2.90 -12.81 -2.09
C GLN A 243 4.43 -12.79 -2.11
N VAL A 244 5.04 -11.95 -1.27
CA VAL A 244 6.49 -11.82 -1.16
C VAL A 244 7.09 -13.02 -0.43
N ALA A 245 6.47 -13.48 0.67
CA ALA A 245 6.82 -14.70 1.38
C ALA A 245 6.76 -15.94 0.47
N GLY A 246 5.76 -16.00 -0.40
CA GLY A 246 5.63 -17.07 -1.40
C GLY A 246 6.75 -17.09 -2.47
N ARG A 247 7.73 -16.18 -2.41
CA ARG A 247 8.93 -16.21 -3.24
C ARG A 247 10.07 -17.00 -2.59
N ALA A 248 10.06 -17.15 -1.27
CA ALA A 248 11.04 -17.92 -0.55
C ALA A 248 10.78 -19.43 -0.66
N GLY A 249 11.84 -20.24 -0.84
CA GLY A 249 11.78 -21.69 -0.71
C GLY A 249 10.91 -22.36 -1.77
N ARG A 250 11.24 -22.19 -3.04
CA ARG A 250 10.69 -22.97 -4.14
C ARG A 250 11.71 -23.99 -4.63
N ALA A 251 11.26 -25.12 -5.13
CA ALA A 251 12.00 -26.31 -5.51
C ALA A 251 12.37 -27.18 -4.29
N GLU A 252 13.63 -27.42 -4.02
CA GLU A 252 14.08 -28.37 -3.00
C GLU A 252 14.57 -27.73 -1.69
N ARG A 253 14.55 -26.39 -1.61
CA ARG A 253 15.11 -25.63 -0.47
C ARG A 253 14.01 -24.97 0.36
N ALA A 254 14.06 -25.18 1.68
CA ALA A 254 13.17 -24.49 2.62
C ALA A 254 13.42 -22.97 2.56
N GLY A 255 12.34 -22.19 2.54
CA GLY A 255 12.40 -20.73 2.54
C GLY A 255 12.24 -20.16 3.94
N GLU A 256 12.89 -19.03 4.17
CA GLU A 256 12.79 -18.24 5.40
C GLU A 256 12.34 -16.83 5.07
N VAL A 257 11.48 -16.26 5.93
CA VAL A 257 10.98 -14.90 5.79
C VAL A 257 11.19 -14.14 7.10
N LEU A 258 11.97 -13.08 7.05
CA LEU A 258 12.12 -12.14 8.16
C LEU A 258 11.29 -10.89 7.91
N LEU A 259 10.44 -10.54 8.86
CA LEU A 259 9.60 -9.35 8.80
C LEU A 259 9.97 -8.41 9.94
N GLN A 260 10.65 -7.31 9.61
CA GLN A 260 11.02 -6.27 10.58
C GLN A 260 9.83 -5.37 10.89
N THR A 261 9.57 -5.16 12.17
CA THR A 261 8.47 -4.33 12.67
C THR A 261 8.80 -3.74 14.04
N LYS A 262 8.24 -2.57 14.34
CA LYS A 262 8.23 -1.98 15.68
C LYS A 262 7.07 -2.48 16.55
N HIS A 263 6.16 -3.26 15.97
CA HIS A 263 4.92 -3.72 16.59
C HIS A 263 4.79 -5.24 16.53
N ALA A 264 5.85 -5.96 16.91
CA ALA A 264 5.90 -7.42 16.82
C ALA A 264 4.77 -8.12 17.58
N THR A 265 4.24 -7.51 18.63
CA THR A 265 3.11 -8.05 19.42
C THR A 265 1.74 -7.74 18.84
N HIS A 266 1.65 -6.94 17.76
CA HIS A 266 0.38 -6.57 17.15
C HIS A 266 -0.33 -7.80 16.58
N GLU A 267 -1.62 -8.00 16.94
CA GLU A 267 -2.41 -9.19 16.59
C GLU A 267 -2.41 -9.53 15.08
N THR A 268 -2.47 -8.51 14.22
CA THR A 268 -2.46 -8.68 12.77
C THR A 268 -1.14 -9.29 12.28
N LEU A 269 0.01 -8.87 12.82
CA LEU A 269 1.32 -9.40 12.45
C LEU A 269 1.52 -10.81 13.00
N GLN A 270 1.10 -11.04 14.24
CA GLN A 270 1.09 -12.38 14.84
C GLN A 270 0.24 -13.35 14.02
N ALA A 271 -0.92 -12.89 13.56
CA ALA A 271 -1.75 -13.66 12.66
C ALA A 271 -1.06 -13.98 11.32
N LEU A 272 -0.39 -13.00 10.72
CA LEU A 272 0.32 -13.21 9.46
C LEU A 272 1.49 -14.19 9.58
N SER A 273 2.16 -14.25 10.73
CA SER A 273 3.24 -15.19 10.96
C SER A 273 2.72 -16.62 11.23
N ASN A 274 1.62 -16.75 11.96
CA ASN A 274 1.15 -18.04 12.47
C ASN A 274 0.01 -18.68 11.66
N GLU A 275 -0.72 -17.88 10.85
CA GLU A 275 -1.91 -18.34 10.15
C GLU A 275 -1.72 -18.41 8.64
N SER A 276 -2.49 -19.24 7.97
CA SER A 276 -2.66 -19.20 6.52
C SER A 276 -3.40 -17.91 6.09
N TYR A 277 -3.21 -17.50 4.84
CA TYR A 277 -3.99 -16.36 4.30
C TYR A 277 -5.50 -16.60 4.37
N ALA A 278 -5.94 -17.85 4.27
CA ALA A 278 -7.36 -18.21 4.41
C ALA A 278 -7.88 -17.94 5.83
N GLN A 279 -7.15 -18.35 6.87
CA GLN A 279 -7.52 -18.10 8.27
C GLN A 279 -7.49 -16.60 8.59
N PHE A 280 -6.43 -15.91 8.18
CA PHE A 280 -6.34 -14.44 8.28
C PHE A 280 -7.55 -13.76 7.62
N SER A 281 -7.92 -14.17 6.40
CA SER A 281 -9.04 -13.59 5.65
C SER A 281 -10.38 -13.82 6.37
N GLN A 282 -10.60 -14.98 6.98
CA GLN A 282 -11.81 -15.25 7.75
C GLN A 282 -11.92 -14.35 8.98
N ARG A 283 -10.80 -14.14 9.70
CA ARG A 283 -10.74 -13.21 10.82
C ARG A 283 -11.05 -11.79 10.37
N GLN A 284 -10.42 -11.32 9.30
CA GLN A 284 -10.67 -9.99 8.74
C GLN A 284 -12.13 -9.80 8.29
N LEU A 285 -12.73 -10.81 7.68
CA LEU A 285 -14.16 -10.76 7.34
C LEU A 285 -15.04 -10.63 8.59
N SER A 286 -14.73 -11.35 9.66
CA SER A 286 -15.46 -11.22 10.92
C SER A 286 -15.34 -9.82 11.53
N GLN A 287 -14.15 -9.24 11.53
CA GLN A 287 -13.90 -7.86 12.00
C GLN A 287 -14.67 -6.84 11.14
N ARG A 288 -14.65 -6.98 9.82
CA ARG A 288 -15.40 -6.09 8.91
C ARG A 288 -16.91 -6.21 9.09
N LYS A 289 -17.42 -7.40 9.39
CA LYS A 289 -18.83 -7.61 9.70
C LYS A 289 -19.23 -6.85 10.97
N LEU A 290 -18.45 -6.97 12.04
CA LEU A 290 -18.70 -6.24 13.30
C LEU A 290 -18.65 -4.71 13.10
N ALA A 291 -17.73 -4.22 12.26
CA ALA A 291 -17.57 -2.80 11.96
C ALA A 291 -18.51 -2.30 10.86
N SER A 292 -19.39 -3.13 10.31
CA SER A 292 -20.25 -2.80 9.16
C SER A 292 -19.44 -2.16 8.01
N LEU A 293 -18.33 -2.80 7.65
CA LEU A 293 -17.47 -2.39 6.54
C LEU A 293 -17.65 -3.32 5.32
N PRO A 294 -17.30 -2.89 4.10
CA PRO A 294 -17.33 -3.77 2.95
C PRO A 294 -16.56 -5.08 3.18
N PRO A 295 -17.12 -6.23 2.79
CA PRO A 295 -18.26 -6.45 1.91
C PRO A 295 -19.64 -6.50 2.58
N PHE A 296 -19.78 -6.22 3.88
CA PHE A 296 -21.05 -6.30 4.61
C PHE A 296 -21.86 -5.00 4.55
N ALA A 297 -21.25 -3.92 4.11
CA ALA A 297 -21.90 -2.66 3.77
C ALA A 297 -21.35 -2.16 2.43
N HIS A 298 -22.07 -1.19 1.85
CA HIS A 298 -21.69 -0.47 0.64
C HIS A 298 -21.29 0.94 1.01
N LEU A 299 -20.20 1.43 0.44
CA LEU A 299 -19.66 2.76 0.70
C LEU A 299 -19.70 3.60 -0.56
N ALA A 300 -19.95 4.88 -0.38
CA ALA A 300 -19.67 5.90 -1.35
C ALA A 300 -18.88 7.03 -0.69
N LEU A 301 -17.99 7.64 -1.45
CA LEU A 301 -17.15 8.73 -0.99
C LEU A 301 -17.40 9.95 -1.87
N LEU A 302 -18.07 10.97 -1.31
CA LEU A 302 -18.12 12.28 -1.94
C LEU A 302 -16.80 12.99 -1.64
N ARG A 303 -16.06 13.29 -2.69
CA ARG A 303 -14.79 14.02 -2.64
C ARG A 303 -15.01 15.44 -3.15
N VAL A 304 -14.58 16.40 -2.37
CA VAL A 304 -14.63 17.82 -2.72
C VAL A 304 -13.23 18.37 -2.69
N ASP A 305 -12.83 19.10 -3.73
CA ASP A 305 -11.58 19.81 -3.74
C ASP A 305 -11.76 21.26 -4.23
N ALA A 306 -11.09 22.22 -3.56
CA ALA A 306 -11.13 23.63 -3.90
C ALA A 306 -9.78 24.32 -3.68
N PRO A 307 -9.51 25.49 -4.31
CA PRO A 307 -8.30 26.26 -4.05
C PRO A 307 -8.15 26.74 -2.61
N ASP A 308 -9.28 26.93 -1.91
CA ASP A 308 -9.32 27.37 -0.51
C ASP A 308 -10.09 26.37 0.35
N PRO A 309 -9.72 26.21 1.64
CA PRO A 309 -10.33 25.21 2.52
C PRO A 309 -11.79 25.54 2.87
N ALA A 310 -12.14 26.84 2.97
CA ALA A 310 -13.48 27.26 3.37
C ALA A 310 -14.52 26.85 2.32
N SER A 311 -14.24 27.07 1.03
CA SER A 311 -15.12 26.64 -0.07
C SER A 311 -15.30 25.12 -0.11
N ALA A 312 -14.21 24.33 0.10
CA ALA A 312 -14.31 22.88 0.12
C ALA A 312 -15.17 22.38 1.29
N THR A 313 -14.96 22.93 2.48
CA THR A 313 -15.71 22.58 3.69
C THR A 313 -17.18 22.97 3.56
N HIS A 314 -17.48 24.19 3.17
CA HIS A 314 -18.86 24.68 3.02
C HIS A 314 -19.69 23.84 2.04
N PHE A 315 -19.09 23.47 0.88
CA PHE A 315 -19.80 22.61 -0.08
C PHE A 315 -20.01 21.20 0.47
N ALA A 316 -19.03 20.64 1.16
CA ALA A 316 -19.17 19.32 1.79
C ALA A 316 -20.22 19.32 2.92
N GLU A 317 -20.34 20.41 3.69
CA GLU A 317 -21.39 20.63 4.69
C GLU A 317 -22.77 20.74 4.04
N THR A 318 -22.88 21.46 2.91
CA THR A 318 -24.13 21.53 2.13
C THR A 318 -24.54 20.13 1.65
N ALA A 319 -23.60 19.34 1.15
CA ALA A 319 -23.87 17.96 0.75
C ALA A 319 -24.31 17.07 1.93
N ALA A 320 -23.69 17.26 3.10
CA ALA A 320 -24.07 16.52 4.31
C ALA A 320 -25.47 16.90 4.78
N GLN A 321 -25.83 18.20 4.77
CA GLN A 321 -27.18 18.66 5.13
C GLN A 321 -28.26 18.11 4.18
N LEU A 322 -28.01 18.14 2.87
CA LEU A 322 -28.92 17.53 1.89
C LEU A 322 -29.06 16.02 2.13
N SER A 323 -27.97 15.33 2.41
CA SER A 323 -27.98 13.90 2.68
C SER A 323 -28.76 13.56 3.97
N VAL A 324 -28.61 14.38 5.03
CA VAL A 324 -29.43 14.25 6.26
C VAL A 324 -30.94 14.46 5.98
N GLN A 325 -31.28 15.44 5.14
CA GLN A 325 -32.66 15.66 4.74
C GLN A 325 -33.22 14.48 3.96
N LEU A 326 -32.50 13.94 3.00
CA LEU A 326 -32.87 12.74 2.23
C LEU A 326 -33.03 11.51 3.13
N SER A 327 -32.20 11.36 4.14
CA SER A 327 -32.26 10.24 5.08
C SER A 327 -33.47 10.26 6.02
N LYS A 328 -34.26 11.30 6.03
CA LYS A 328 -35.59 11.31 6.72
C LYS A 328 -36.58 10.35 6.07
N ASP A 329 -36.43 10.07 4.76
CA ASP A 329 -37.16 8.98 4.12
C ASP A 329 -36.45 7.64 4.44
N PRO A 330 -37.10 6.69 5.12
CA PRO A 330 -36.47 5.40 5.47
C PRO A 330 -35.93 4.59 4.27
N ARG A 331 -36.50 4.85 3.07
CA ARG A 331 -36.07 4.20 1.82
C ARG A 331 -34.73 4.71 1.33
N LEU A 332 -34.37 5.95 1.71
CA LEU A 332 -33.14 6.63 1.33
C LEU A 332 -32.15 6.78 2.49
N ALA A 333 -32.46 6.28 3.68
CA ALA A 333 -31.64 6.45 4.87
C ALA A 333 -30.27 5.78 4.72
N VAL A 334 -29.19 6.55 4.93
CA VAL A 334 -27.80 6.12 4.92
C VAL A 334 -27.07 6.67 6.13
N ASP A 335 -25.99 5.97 6.57
CA ASP A 335 -25.10 6.50 7.58
C ASP A 335 -24.11 7.48 6.94
N LEU A 336 -23.85 8.58 7.63
CA LEU A 336 -22.93 9.63 7.22
C LEU A 336 -21.73 9.70 8.17
N ILE A 337 -20.54 9.82 7.61
CA ILE A 337 -19.31 10.08 8.36
C ILE A 337 -18.61 11.27 7.72
N GLY A 338 -18.43 12.32 8.49
CA GLY A 338 -17.89 13.60 8.03
C GLY A 338 -19.00 14.67 7.90
N PRO A 339 -18.75 15.78 7.18
CA PRO A 339 -17.55 16.04 6.35
C PRO A 339 -16.27 16.14 7.19
N MET A 340 -15.16 15.68 6.62
CA MET A 340 -13.86 15.70 7.26
C MET A 340 -12.75 15.99 6.24
N PRO A 341 -11.60 16.55 6.65
CA PRO A 341 -10.43 16.63 5.78
C PRO A 341 -10.08 15.26 5.23
N ALA A 342 -9.70 15.19 3.95
CA ALA A 342 -9.18 13.95 3.39
C ALA A 342 -7.86 13.58 4.08
N PRO A 343 -7.44 12.28 4.12
CA PRO A 343 -6.14 11.86 4.69
C PRO A 343 -4.95 12.60 4.09
N MET A 344 -5.07 13.07 2.86
CA MET A 344 -4.19 14.07 2.26
C MET A 344 -5.00 15.35 2.04
N GLU A 345 -5.00 16.19 3.03
CA GLU A 345 -5.82 17.40 3.10
C GLU A 345 -5.55 18.39 1.97
N LYS A 346 -4.27 18.49 1.51
CA LYS A 346 -3.88 19.34 0.40
C LYS A 346 -3.11 18.54 -0.66
N ARG A 347 -3.52 18.68 -1.94
CA ARG A 347 -2.84 18.04 -3.08
C ARG A 347 -2.87 18.95 -4.29
N ALA A 348 -1.71 19.18 -4.90
CA ALA A 348 -1.56 20.03 -6.09
C ALA A 348 -2.22 21.41 -5.93
N GLY A 349 -1.97 22.07 -4.79
CA GLY A 349 -2.51 23.39 -4.47
C GLY A 349 -4.00 23.42 -4.10
N ARG A 350 -4.66 22.27 -3.98
CA ARG A 350 -6.10 22.16 -3.70
C ARG A 350 -6.34 21.51 -2.36
N PHE A 351 -7.26 22.07 -1.57
CA PHE A 351 -7.74 21.51 -0.32
C PHE A 351 -8.84 20.49 -0.57
N ARG A 352 -8.80 19.37 0.15
CA ARG A 352 -9.65 18.21 -0.06
C ARG A 352 -10.45 17.89 1.19
N VAL A 353 -11.76 17.81 1.03
CA VAL A 353 -12.72 17.39 2.06
C VAL A 353 -13.50 16.19 1.52
N GLN A 354 -13.86 15.28 2.39
CA GLN A 354 -14.62 14.10 2.02
C GLN A 354 -15.81 13.89 2.96
N LEU A 355 -16.89 13.34 2.39
CA LEU A 355 -18.05 12.87 3.09
C LEU A 355 -18.25 11.39 2.71
N GLN A 356 -18.30 10.51 3.70
CA GLN A 356 -18.53 9.10 3.47
C GLN A 356 -20.01 8.77 3.72
N LEU A 357 -20.63 8.07 2.78
CA LEU A 357 -21.97 7.55 2.87
C LEU A 357 -21.91 6.03 2.95
N LYS A 358 -22.67 5.43 3.86
CA LYS A 358 -22.67 3.99 4.08
C LYS A 358 -24.09 3.44 4.17
N SER A 359 -24.34 2.28 3.58
CA SER A 359 -25.58 1.54 3.72
C SER A 359 -25.35 0.04 3.63
N GLU A 360 -26.10 -0.75 4.40
CA GLU A 360 -26.09 -2.21 4.25
C GLU A 360 -26.75 -2.69 2.95
N ARG A 361 -27.61 -1.84 2.35
CA ARG A 361 -28.34 -2.14 1.11
C ARG A 361 -27.81 -1.31 -0.04
N ARG A 362 -27.26 -1.99 -1.06
CA ARG A 362 -26.70 -1.32 -2.26
C ARG A 362 -27.73 -0.45 -2.98
N GLY A 363 -28.94 -0.96 -3.18
CA GLY A 363 -30.01 -0.19 -3.84
C GLY A 363 -30.32 1.10 -3.10
N ARG A 364 -30.44 1.05 -1.76
CA ARG A 364 -30.70 2.24 -0.93
C ARG A 364 -29.60 3.28 -1.09
N LEU A 365 -28.32 2.86 -1.05
CA LEU A 365 -27.19 3.77 -1.28
C LEU A 365 -27.27 4.40 -2.67
N GLN A 366 -27.56 3.59 -3.70
CA GLN A 366 -27.66 4.07 -5.07
C GLN A 366 -28.80 5.08 -5.25
N ASP A 367 -29.99 4.79 -4.70
CA ASP A 367 -31.14 5.70 -4.77
C ASP A 367 -30.82 7.01 -4.04
N HIS A 368 -30.23 6.94 -2.84
CA HIS A 368 -29.77 8.12 -2.11
C HIS A 368 -28.80 8.96 -2.92
N LEU A 369 -27.78 8.34 -3.53
CA LEU A 369 -26.79 9.02 -4.34
C LEU A 369 -27.41 9.69 -5.58
N ASN A 370 -28.37 9.05 -6.23
CA ASN A 370 -29.07 9.62 -7.38
C ASN A 370 -29.79 10.93 -6.99
N TYR A 371 -30.50 10.93 -5.86
CA TYR A 371 -31.15 12.14 -5.37
C TYR A 371 -30.15 13.19 -4.88
N LEU A 372 -29.11 12.77 -4.17
CA LEU A 372 -28.07 13.69 -3.68
C LEU A 372 -27.36 14.39 -4.84
N VAL A 373 -26.94 13.65 -5.86
CA VAL A 373 -26.26 14.20 -7.05
C VAL A 373 -27.18 15.18 -7.79
N ALA A 374 -28.44 14.80 -8.02
CA ALA A 374 -29.41 15.67 -8.68
C ALA A 374 -29.64 17.01 -7.94
N ASN A 375 -29.62 16.98 -6.60
CA ASN A 375 -29.70 18.22 -5.79
C ASN A 375 -28.39 19.02 -5.83
N LEU A 376 -27.22 18.35 -5.75
CA LEU A 376 -25.91 19.02 -5.78
C LEU A 376 -25.63 19.67 -7.13
N ASP A 377 -26.13 19.13 -8.24
CA ASP A 377 -25.99 19.71 -9.58
C ASP A 377 -26.75 21.07 -9.71
N GLN A 378 -27.71 21.32 -8.82
CA GLN A 378 -28.43 22.61 -8.77
C GLN A 378 -27.74 23.64 -7.86
N VAL A 379 -26.76 23.23 -7.05
CA VAL A 379 -26.04 24.13 -6.16
C VAL A 379 -25.03 24.95 -6.96
N LYS A 380 -25.09 26.27 -6.80
CA LYS A 380 -24.10 27.17 -7.41
C LYS A 380 -22.70 26.89 -6.84
N LEU A 381 -21.81 26.42 -7.70
CA LEU A 381 -20.45 26.09 -7.29
C LEU A 381 -19.58 27.33 -7.12
N PRO A 382 -18.75 27.42 -6.06
CA PRO A 382 -17.68 28.39 -5.98
C PRO A 382 -16.68 28.21 -7.15
N PRO A 383 -15.99 29.30 -7.58
CA PRO A 383 -15.02 29.21 -8.66
C PRO A 383 -13.97 28.13 -8.42
N ARG A 384 -13.71 27.30 -9.43
CA ARG A 384 -12.72 26.22 -9.41
C ARG A 384 -12.94 25.13 -8.36
N LEU A 385 -14.08 25.06 -7.67
CA LEU A 385 -14.47 23.91 -6.86
C LEU A 385 -14.76 22.72 -7.78
N ARG A 386 -14.34 21.53 -7.35
CA ARG A 386 -14.64 20.25 -8.01
C ARG A 386 -15.16 19.26 -6.98
N TRP A 387 -16.08 18.44 -7.40
CA TRP A 387 -16.56 17.34 -6.58
C TRP A 387 -16.78 16.09 -7.42
N SER A 388 -16.77 14.95 -6.79
CA SER A 388 -17.06 13.66 -7.43
C SER A 388 -17.59 12.66 -6.40
N VAL A 389 -18.39 11.72 -6.86
CA VAL A 389 -18.84 10.58 -6.07
C VAL A 389 -18.14 9.34 -6.57
N ASP A 390 -17.46 8.65 -5.65
CA ASP A 390 -16.77 7.39 -5.89
C ASP A 390 -17.52 6.29 -5.14
N VAL A 391 -18.21 5.42 -5.89
CA VAL A 391 -19.01 4.31 -5.34
C VAL A 391 -18.14 3.06 -5.23
N ASP A 392 -18.20 2.40 -4.08
CA ASP A 392 -17.32 1.28 -3.73
C ASP A 392 -15.82 1.64 -3.92
N PRO A 393 -15.33 2.74 -3.29
CA PRO A 393 -14.00 3.26 -3.51
C PRO A 393 -12.94 2.20 -3.24
N GLN A 394 -11.96 2.09 -4.14
CA GLN A 394 -10.82 1.18 -3.99
C GLN A 394 -9.69 1.79 -3.17
N ASP A 395 -9.71 3.11 -2.98
CA ASP A 395 -8.74 3.88 -2.22
C ASP A 395 -9.49 4.97 -1.44
N MET A 396 -9.30 4.98 -0.13
CA MET A 396 -9.92 5.97 0.77
C MET A 396 -9.07 7.24 0.92
N ILE A 397 -7.88 7.30 0.30
CA ILE A 397 -6.90 8.39 0.44
C ILE A 397 -6.96 9.39 -0.73
#